data_2cc99d9badc0948036fad5897e56e199
#
_entry.id   2cc99d9badc0948036fad5897e56e199
#
_cell.length_a   1.000
_cell.length_b   1.000
_cell.length_c   1.000
_cell.angle_alpha   90.00
_cell.angle_beta   90.00
_cell.angle_gamma   90.00
#
_symmetry.space_group_name_H-M   'P 1'
#
loop_
_entity.id
_entity.type
_entity.pdbx_description
1 polymer ?
#
loop_
_entity_poly.entity_id
_entity_poly.type
_entity_poly.pdbx_seq_one_letter_code
_entity_poly.pdbx_strand_id
1 'polypeptide(L)'
;MKKTRIFSLIALVLAMLMVFAACAPAATDTKSNDSEQTTPADTQQTEEPAKTDDAAAQTPAEPVTITYCNFNSSGGNEETLQKMVEAFEATHENIKIEVETIGYDDYFTQMQTRVAGGTAPDCYELNIENFAAYANKGLLAEITGQDLSGLNETALGAFNVNGKQYGLPESFSNVVLIYNKDLFDQAGVTYPTDDWTQDDVQNAAEKIRALGDDIFGIWQPITYNEFFKVVAQYGGSLLNEDKTQFTINSEENIKAAQTLVDRVLVSNVQPNSVQQGGMGDWDMFMSGRLGMIPTGIWAFQTFTENCDFAWDIAVEPGSTQKATHFFSNCVVMNPETEHPEEVAEWLAWLTSSTESADIRLAAGWDLPALKDLNALSSYLE
;
A
#
# COMPACT_ATOMS: atom_id res chain seq x y z
N MET A 1 15.41 15.01 47.59
CA MET A 1 14.21 14.64 46.78
C MET A 1 14.44 13.65 45.60
N LYS A 2 15.66 13.31 45.18
CA LYS A 2 15.92 12.33 44.08
C LYS A 2 16.01 10.88 44.56
N LYS A 3 16.31 10.60 45.80
CA LYS A 3 16.44 9.22 46.33
C LYS A 3 15.10 8.50 46.60
N THR A 4 14.04 9.24 46.90
CA THR A 4 12.72 8.65 47.22
C THR A 4 11.95 8.18 45.98
N ARG A 5 12.23 8.73 44.81
CA ARG A 5 11.58 8.32 43.55
C ARG A 5 12.15 7.02 42.98
N ILE A 6 13.39 6.68 43.24
CA ILE A 6 14.05 5.45 42.79
C ILE A 6 13.52 4.26 43.58
N PHE A 7 13.28 4.42 44.89
CA PHE A 7 12.71 3.32 45.73
C PHE A 7 11.24 2.98 45.36
N SER A 8 10.45 3.98 44.93
CA SER A 8 9.06 3.73 44.46
C SER A 8 8.99 2.99 43.14
N LEU A 9 9.95 3.22 42.22
CA LEU A 9 10.01 2.48 40.95
C LEU A 9 10.45 1.04 41.13
N ILE A 10 11.39 0.76 42.03
CA ILE A 10 11.86 -0.61 42.31
C ILE A 10 10.77 -1.42 43.04
N ALA A 11 9.98 -0.80 43.90
CA ALA A 11 8.86 -1.48 44.55
C ALA A 11 7.72 -1.84 43.57
N LEU A 12 7.50 -1.02 42.54
CA LEU A 12 6.49 -1.30 41.51
C LEU A 12 6.90 -2.45 40.58
N VAL A 13 8.18 -2.57 40.23
CA VAL A 13 8.71 -3.64 39.39
C VAL A 13 8.74 -4.98 40.15
N LEU A 14 9.01 -4.98 41.43
CA LEU A 14 8.96 -6.20 42.27
C LEU A 14 7.51 -6.69 42.52
N ALA A 15 6.52 -5.78 42.56
CA ALA A 15 5.11 -6.17 42.70
C ALA A 15 4.53 -6.80 41.42
N MET A 16 5.02 -6.44 40.23
CA MET A 16 4.63 -7.03 38.95
C MET A 16 5.20 -8.46 38.74
N LEU A 17 6.30 -8.81 39.36
CA LEU A 17 6.92 -10.14 39.22
C LEU A 17 6.28 -11.22 40.08
N MET A 18 5.39 -10.88 41.01
CA MET A 18 4.70 -11.87 41.87
C MET A 18 3.32 -12.33 41.37
N VAL A 19 2.82 -11.85 40.26
CA VAL A 19 1.49 -12.22 39.74
C VAL A 19 1.53 -13.40 38.75
N PHE A 20 2.73 -13.86 38.32
CA PHE A 20 2.86 -14.94 37.32
C PHE A 20 3.16 -16.36 37.89
N ALA A 21 2.99 -16.61 39.20
CA ALA A 21 3.32 -17.89 39.82
C ALA A 21 2.12 -18.61 40.44
N ALA A 22 0.97 -18.65 39.75
CA ALA A 22 -0.16 -19.50 40.19
C ALA A 22 -1.07 -19.83 39.02
N CYS A 23 -0.76 -20.94 38.31
CA CYS A 23 -1.71 -21.88 37.69
C CYS A 23 -0.94 -22.91 36.86
N ALA A 24 -0.61 -24.05 37.49
CA ALA A 24 -0.33 -25.30 36.78
C ALA A 24 -1.40 -26.32 37.19
N PRO A 25 -2.10 -26.98 36.28
CA PRO A 25 -2.97 -28.11 36.66
C PRO A 25 -2.16 -29.42 36.67
N ALA A 26 -2.48 -30.22 37.67
CA ALA A 26 -1.90 -31.50 37.96
C ALA A 26 -2.30 -32.60 36.96
N ALA A 27 -1.34 -33.44 36.62
CA ALA A 27 -1.52 -34.69 35.91
C ALA A 27 -2.22 -35.74 36.75
N THR A 28 -3.18 -36.47 36.20
CA THR A 28 -3.64 -37.77 36.72
C THR A 28 -3.53 -38.85 35.64
N ASP A 29 -2.63 -39.78 35.91
CA ASP A 29 -2.56 -41.08 35.26
C ASP A 29 -3.83 -41.90 35.51
N THR A 30 -4.31 -42.66 34.54
CA THR A 30 -4.84 -44.01 34.77
C THR A 30 -4.80 -44.86 33.49
N LYS A 31 -4.39 -46.08 33.71
CA LYS A 31 -4.00 -47.21 32.87
C LYS A 31 -5.10 -47.80 31.98
N SER A 32 -4.58 -48.34 30.90
CA SER A 32 -4.99 -49.49 30.05
C SER A 32 -6.01 -50.47 30.61
N ASN A 33 -6.87 -50.98 29.75
CA ASN A 33 -7.01 -52.45 29.56
C ASN A 33 -7.64 -52.82 28.21
N ASP A 34 -7.15 -53.94 27.75
CA ASP A 34 -7.29 -54.69 26.52
C ASP A 34 -8.63 -55.43 26.34
N SER A 35 -8.75 -55.92 25.14
CA SER A 35 -9.40 -57.18 24.64
C SER A 35 -10.82 -57.07 24.04
N GLU A 36 -10.90 -57.46 22.89
CA GLU A 36 -11.14 -58.62 22.03
C GLU A 36 -12.38 -58.56 21.15
N GLN A 37 -12.12 -58.62 19.93
CA GLN A 37 -12.63 -59.38 18.77
C GLN A 37 -13.94 -60.18 18.98
N THR A 38 -14.93 -59.96 18.11
CA THR A 38 -15.61 -61.02 17.32
C THR A 38 -16.54 -60.46 16.24
N THR A 39 -16.31 -60.83 14.98
CA THR A 39 -17.31 -60.97 13.93
C THR A 39 -17.88 -62.42 13.98
N PRO A 40 -19.07 -62.73 13.42
CA PRO A 40 -19.37 -62.65 12.02
C PRO A 40 -20.88 -62.58 11.55
N ALA A 41 -21.03 -62.34 10.25
CA ALA A 41 -21.95 -62.90 9.26
C ALA A 41 -23.43 -62.44 9.13
N ASP A 42 -23.65 -61.81 8.00
CA ASP A 42 -24.58 -62.20 6.90
C ASP A 42 -26.08 -62.26 7.17
N THR A 43 -26.84 -61.42 6.48
CA THR A 43 -28.02 -61.84 5.65
C THR A 43 -28.49 -60.66 4.77
N GLN A 44 -28.50 -60.92 3.45
CA GLN A 44 -29.15 -60.13 2.42
C GLN A 44 -30.68 -60.08 2.64
N GLN A 45 -31.26 -58.91 2.37
CA GLN A 45 -32.57 -58.84 1.74
C GLN A 45 -32.71 -57.53 0.93
N THR A 46 -32.99 -57.75 -0.32
CA THR A 46 -33.34 -56.85 -1.40
C THR A 46 -34.75 -56.32 -1.22
N GLU A 47 -34.98 -55.03 -1.32
CA GLU A 47 -36.22 -54.43 -1.81
C GLU A 47 -35.97 -53.03 -2.40
N GLU A 48 -36.29 -52.85 -3.67
CA GLU A 48 -36.41 -51.62 -4.46
C GLU A 48 -37.93 -51.36 -4.66
N PRO A 49 -38.38 -50.17 -5.13
CA PRO A 49 -38.09 -48.75 -4.81
C PRO A 49 -39.37 -47.99 -4.41
N ALA A 50 -39.22 -46.90 -3.73
CA ALA A 50 -40.26 -45.87 -3.68
C ALA A 50 -39.65 -44.50 -4.02
N LYS A 51 -40.01 -44.02 -5.18
CA LYS A 51 -39.82 -42.62 -5.56
C LYS A 51 -40.69 -41.74 -4.66
N THR A 52 -40.06 -40.90 -3.90
CA THR A 52 -40.69 -39.66 -3.42
C THR A 52 -39.81 -38.51 -3.86
N ASP A 53 -40.34 -37.75 -4.82
CA ASP A 53 -39.88 -36.42 -5.14
C ASP A 53 -40.12 -35.56 -3.88
N ASP A 54 -39.09 -35.41 -3.07
CA ASP A 54 -39.03 -34.37 -2.05
C ASP A 54 -38.07 -33.30 -2.56
N ALA A 55 -38.62 -32.36 -3.32
CA ALA A 55 -37.94 -31.08 -3.55
C ALA A 55 -37.89 -30.38 -2.18
N ALA A 56 -36.87 -30.72 -1.39
CA ALA A 56 -36.49 -29.91 -0.26
C ALA A 56 -36.15 -28.52 -0.81
N ALA A 57 -37.01 -27.56 -0.55
CA ALA A 57 -36.69 -26.14 -0.70
C ALA A 57 -35.42 -25.92 0.13
N GLN A 58 -34.29 -25.78 -0.57
CA GLN A 58 -33.04 -25.35 0.06
C GLN A 58 -33.32 -23.97 0.64
N THR A 59 -33.34 -23.89 1.95
CA THR A 59 -33.23 -22.60 2.66
C THR A 59 -32.00 -21.93 2.08
N PRO A 60 -32.09 -20.68 1.59
CA PRO A 60 -30.89 -19.96 1.14
C PRO A 60 -29.85 -20.05 2.26
N ALA A 61 -28.65 -20.50 1.92
CA ALA A 61 -27.54 -20.47 2.87
C ALA A 61 -27.34 -19.04 3.33
N GLU A 62 -27.08 -18.83 4.61
CA GLU A 62 -26.74 -17.47 5.09
C GLU A 62 -25.49 -16.99 4.33
N PRO A 63 -25.44 -15.69 3.91
CA PRO A 63 -24.29 -15.15 3.22
C PRO A 63 -23.01 -15.33 4.02
N VAL A 64 -21.92 -15.66 3.36
CA VAL A 64 -20.58 -15.66 3.95
C VAL A 64 -20.15 -14.21 4.11
N THR A 65 -19.64 -13.84 5.28
CA THR A 65 -19.05 -12.51 5.51
C THR A 65 -17.54 -12.63 5.52
N ILE A 66 -16.87 -11.88 4.67
CA ILE A 66 -15.41 -11.76 4.64
C ILE A 66 -14.98 -10.37 5.10
N THR A 67 -13.90 -10.30 5.82
CA THR A 67 -13.32 -9.07 6.34
C THR A 67 -12.22 -8.55 5.42
N TYR A 68 -12.30 -7.27 5.05
CA TYR A 68 -11.33 -6.59 4.20
C TYR A 68 -10.77 -5.35 4.89
N CYS A 69 -9.45 -5.27 5.05
CA CYS A 69 -8.78 -4.11 5.62
C CYS A 69 -7.91 -3.40 4.57
N ASN A 70 -8.08 -2.08 4.46
CA ASN A 70 -7.37 -1.27 3.49
C ASN A 70 -6.86 0.03 4.09
N PHE A 71 -5.92 0.69 3.39
CA PHE A 71 -5.45 2.04 3.72
C PHE A 71 -5.72 3.04 2.59
N ASN A 72 -5.87 2.55 1.36
CA ASN A 72 -5.90 3.38 0.17
C ASN A 72 -7.18 4.23 0.06
N SER A 73 -8.29 3.79 0.67
CA SER A 73 -9.51 4.60 0.72
C SER A 73 -9.47 5.71 1.79
N SER A 74 -8.52 5.65 2.73
CA SER A 74 -8.39 6.61 3.81
C SER A 74 -8.17 8.03 3.29
N GLY A 75 -8.94 8.98 3.81
CA GLY A 75 -8.77 10.39 3.49
C GLY A 75 -9.64 10.89 2.35
N GLY A 76 -10.78 10.22 2.06
CA GLY A 76 -11.80 10.74 1.17
C GLY A 76 -12.41 9.75 0.18
N ASN A 77 -11.86 8.52 0.09
CA ASN A 77 -12.36 7.51 -0.85
C ASN A 77 -13.17 6.39 -0.19
N GLU A 78 -13.50 6.52 1.10
CA GLU A 78 -14.26 5.53 1.85
C GLU A 78 -15.68 5.30 1.24
N GLU A 79 -16.34 6.38 0.80
CA GLU A 79 -17.63 6.27 0.12
C GLU A 79 -17.52 5.61 -1.25
N THR A 80 -16.42 5.81 -1.95
CA THR A 80 -16.14 5.17 -3.25
C THR A 80 -15.94 3.69 -3.06
N LEU A 81 -15.14 3.27 -2.08
CA LEU A 81 -14.96 1.87 -1.74
C LEU A 81 -16.28 1.21 -1.33
N GLN A 82 -17.12 1.91 -0.56
CA GLN A 82 -18.44 1.42 -0.19
C GLN A 82 -19.34 1.16 -1.41
N LYS A 83 -19.31 2.03 -2.43
CA LYS A 83 -20.05 1.80 -3.70
C LYS A 83 -19.50 0.56 -4.44
N MET A 84 -18.20 0.31 -4.40
CA MET A 84 -17.60 -0.90 -5.00
C MET A 84 -18.09 -2.16 -4.25
N VAL A 85 -18.16 -2.13 -2.94
CA VAL A 85 -18.73 -3.22 -2.12
C VAL A 85 -20.19 -3.47 -2.48
N GLU A 86 -21.00 -2.43 -2.56
CA GLU A 86 -22.42 -2.54 -2.92
C GLU A 86 -22.62 -3.13 -4.34
N ALA A 87 -21.77 -2.72 -5.30
CA ALA A 87 -21.82 -3.25 -6.66
C ALA A 87 -21.40 -4.73 -6.71
N PHE A 88 -20.39 -5.13 -5.97
CA PHE A 88 -19.99 -6.53 -5.83
C PHE A 88 -21.11 -7.36 -5.19
N GLU A 89 -21.63 -6.95 -4.06
CA GLU A 89 -22.68 -7.66 -3.32
C GLU A 89 -23.98 -7.78 -4.11
N ALA A 90 -24.29 -6.85 -5.01
CA ALA A 90 -25.45 -6.91 -5.88
C ALA A 90 -25.39 -8.08 -6.89
N THR A 91 -24.19 -8.53 -7.24
CA THR A 91 -23.95 -9.65 -8.17
C THR A 91 -23.49 -10.95 -7.46
N HIS A 92 -23.17 -10.86 -6.17
CA HIS A 92 -22.68 -11.97 -5.33
C HIS A 92 -23.51 -12.01 -4.02
N GLU A 93 -24.80 -12.30 -4.14
CA GLU A 93 -25.77 -12.24 -3.01
C GLU A 93 -25.39 -13.12 -1.81
N ASN A 94 -24.54 -14.14 -2.03
CA ASN A 94 -24.04 -15.08 -1.03
C ASN A 94 -22.78 -14.60 -0.30
N ILE A 95 -22.21 -13.44 -0.67
CA ILE A 95 -20.98 -12.90 -0.06
C ILE A 95 -21.28 -11.49 0.47
N LYS A 96 -20.79 -11.21 1.66
CA LYS A 96 -20.82 -9.88 2.29
C LYS A 96 -19.40 -9.44 2.61
N ILE A 97 -19.12 -8.14 2.39
CA ILE A 97 -17.81 -7.56 2.63
C ILE A 97 -17.89 -6.61 3.83
N GLU A 98 -17.17 -6.93 4.90
CA GLU A 98 -17.00 -6.05 6.04
C GLU A 98 -15.67 -5.28 5.89
N VAL A 99 -15.76 -3.98 5.64
CA VAL A 99 -14.59 -3.12 5.35
C VAL A 99 -14.10 -2.44 6.61
N GLU A 100 -12.79 -2.48 6.83
CA GLU A 100 -12.08 -1.63 7.79
C GLU A 100 -11.06 -0.76 7.05
N THR A 101 -11.08 0.55 7.28
CA THR A 101 -10.09 1.50 6.73
C THR A 101 -9.22 2.04 7.86
N ILE A 102 -7.91 1.93 7.70
CA ILE A 102 -6.90 2.44 8.65
C ILE A 102 -6.01 3.43 7.89
N GLY A 103 -5.78 4.60 8.48
CA GLY A 103 -4.88 5.60 7.89
C GLY A 103 -3.47 5.06 7.64
N TYR A 104 -2.83 5.52 6.56
CA TYR A 104 -1.53 5.04 6.07
C TYR A 104 -0.44 4.98 7.14
N ASP A 105 -0.35 6.00 7.98
CA ASP A 105 0.71 6.12 9.01
C ASP A 105 0.69 4.98 10.04
N ASP A 106 -0.49 4.48 10.38
CA ASP A 106 -0.68 3.43 11.38
C ASP A 106 -0.86 2.04 10.78
N TYR A 107 -1.27 1.97 9.51
CA TYR A 107 -1.73 0.75 8.85
C TYR A 107 -0.73 -0.42 8.95
N PHE A 108 0.48 -0.22 8.47
CA PHE A 108 1.47 -1.31 8.39
C PHE A 108 1.92 -1.81 9.75
N THR A 109 1.97 -0.93 10.76
CA THR A 109 2.29 -1.32 12.14
C THR A 109 1.18 -2.16 12.74
N GLN A 110 -0.09 -1.79 12.51
CA GLN A 110 -1.25 -2.53 12.98
C GLN A 110 -1.37 -3.88 12.26
N MET A 111 -1.24 -3.90 10.91
CA MET A 111 -1.30 -5.13 10.12
C MET A 111 -0.20 -6.11 10.50
N GLN A 112 1.04 -5.64 10.70
CA GLN A 112 2.13 -6.50 11.16
C GLN A 112 1.80 -7.15 12.52
N THR A 113 1.19 -6.40 13.43
CA THR A 113 0.80 -6.90 14.75
C THR A 113 -0.32 -7.93 14.64
N ARG A 114 -1.34 -7.69 13.82
CA ARG A 114 -2.48 -8.58 13.60
C ARG A 114 -2.05 -9.89 12.95
N VAL A 115 -1.22 -9.83 11.90
CA VAL A 115 -0.69 -11.02 11.24
C VAL A 115 0.16 -11.86 12.18
N ALA A 116 1.03 -11.22 12.98
CA ALA A 116 1.82 -11.93 13.96
C ALA A 116 1.00 -12.53 15.12
N GLY A 117 -0.17 -11.94 15.41
CA GLY A 117 -1.08 -12.38 16.47
C GLY A 117 -2.17 -13.36 16.01
N GLY A 118 -2.24 -13.73 14.71
CA GLY A 118 -3.30 -14.58 14.16
C GLY A 118 -4.68 -13.92 14.20
N THR A 119 -4.73 -12.58 14.08
CA THR A 119 -5.97 -11.79 14.09
C THR A 119 -6.08 -10.89 12.85
N ALA A 120 -5.36 -11.25 11.79
CA ALA A 120 -5.47 -10.56 10.51
C ALA A 120 -6.86 -10.80 9.88
N PRO A 121 -7.41 -9.82 9.14
CA PRO A 121 -8.63 -10.02 8.38
C PRO A 121 -8.45 -11.06 7.28
N ASP A 122 -9.54 -11.51 6.65
CA ASP A 122 -9.52 -12.51 5.58
C ASP A 122 -8.71 -12.04 4.38
N CYS A 123 -8.80 -10.76 4.06
CA CYS A 123 -7.96 -10.12 3.04
C CYS A 123 -7.61 -8.69 3.43
N TYR A 124 -6.52 -8.20 2.85
CA TYR A 124 -6.03 -6.86 3.17
C TYR A 124 -5.09 -6.32 2.10
N GLU A 125 -4.86 -5.03 2.17
CA GLU A 125 -3.98 -4.30 1.25
C GLU A 125 -2.52 -4.35 1.68
N LEU A 126 -1.62 -4.44 0.73
CA LEU A 126 -0.19 -4.21 0.93
C LEU A 126 0.36 -3.33 -0.19
N ASN A 127 1.29 -2.46 0.16
CA ASN A 127 2.12 -1.80 -0.84
C ASN A 127 3.28 -2.71 -1.26
N ILE A 128 3.88 -2.40 -2.39
CA ILE A 128 4.96 -3.21 -3.00
C ILE A 128 6.16 -3.39 -2.05
N GLU A 129 6.45 -2.40 -1.20
CA GLU A 129 7.58 -2.42 -0.27
C GLU A 129 7.40 -3.47 0.84
N ASN A 130 6.17 -3.66 1.31
CA ASN A 130 5.88 -4.62 2.36
C ASN A 130 5.58 -6.03 1.82
N PHE A 131 5.02 -6.12 0.60
CA PHE A 131 4.60 -7.38 0.00
C PHE A 131 5.68 -8.47 0.01
N ALA A 132 6.90 -8.15 -0.44
CA ALA A 132 7.99 -9.12 -0.54
C ALA A 132 8.35 -9.76 0.81
N ALA A 133 8.28 -8.99 1.90
CA ALA A 133 8.57 -9.49 3.23
C ALA A 133 7.49 -10.46 3.73
N TYR A 134 6.23 -10.20 3.43
CA TYR A 134 5.10 -11.06 3.78
C TYR A 134 5.12 -12.35 2.97
N ALA A 135 5.27 -12.26 1.65
CA ALA A 135 5.30 -13.42 0.76
C ALA A 135 6.48 -14.37 1.09
N ASN A 136 7.69 -13.83 1.29
CA ASN A 136 8.87 -14.63 1.63
C ASN A 136 8.80 -15.32 3.01
N LYS A 137 7.99 -14.80 3.92
CA LYS A 137 7.75 -15.41 5.24
C LYS A 137 6.59 -16.42 5.23
N GLY A 138 5.91 -16.61 4.08
CA GLY A 138 4.74 -17.50 3.98
C GLY A 138 3.51 -16.98 4.70
N LEU A 139 3.35 -15.67 4.82
CA LEU A 139 2.24 -15.01 5.49
C LEU A 139 1.08 -14.65 4.56
N LEU A 140 1.13 -15.10 3.29
CA LEU A 140 0.11 -14.86 2.28
C LEU A 140 -0.33 -16.18 1.65
N ALA A 141 -1.62 -16.30 1.36
CA ALA A 141 -2.15 -17.41 0.57
C ALA A 141 -1.90 -17.19 -0.93
N GLU A 142 -1.71 -18.26 -1.68
CA GLU A 142 -1.68 -18.22 -3.14
C GLU A 142 -3.09 -17.98 -3.69
N ILE A 143 -3.25 -17.00 -4.55
CA ILE A 143 -4.51 -16.69 -5.22
C ILE A 143 -4.57 -17.50 -6.52
N THR A 144 -5.54 -18.38 -6.65
CA THR A 144 -5.71 -19.29 -7.78
C THR A 144 -7.15 -19.34 -8.26
N GLY A 145 -7.38 -19.85 -9.47
CA GLY A 145 -8.73 -20.09 -9.99
C GLY A 145 -9.41 -18.87 -10.60
N GLN A 146 -8.77 -17.70 -10.61
CA GLN A 146 -9.33 -16.46 -11.15
C GLN A 146 -8.78 -16.15 -12.54
N ASP A 147 -9.60 -15.53 -13.40
CA ASP A 147 -9.13 -14.99 -14.68
C ASP A 147 -8.51 -13.60 -14.45
N LEU A 148 -7.19 -13.56 -14.49
CA LEU A 148 -6.39 -12.34 -14.30
C LEU A 148 -5.90 -11.73 -15.62
N SER A 149 -6.40 -12.19 -16.77
CA SER A 149 -5.94 -11.76 -18.11
C SER A 149 -6.20 -10.27 -18.40
N GLY A 150 -7.13 -9.65 -17.67
CA GLY A 150 -7.45 -8.23 -17.74
C GLY A 150 -6.44 -7.32 -17.05
N LEU A 151 -5.58 -7.85 -16.18
CA LEU A 151 -4.59 -7.08 -15.44
C LEU A 151 -3.31 -6.82 -16.24
N ASN A 152 -2.66 -5.69 -15.96
CA ASN A 152 -1.35 -5.34 -16.52
C ASN A 152 -0.29 -6.36 -16.07
N GLU A 153 0.42 -6.95 -17.04
CA GLU A 153 1.37 -8.04 -16.79
C GLU A 153 2.56 -7.60 -15.90
N THR A 154 3.03 -6.36 -16.03
CA THR A 154 4.11 -5.82 -15.21
C THR A 154 3.67 -5.64 -13.77
N ALA A 155 2.48 -5.05 -13.56
CA ALA A 155 1.90 -4.87 -12.23
C ALA A 155 1.61 -6.22 -11.57
N LEU A 156 1.01 -7.16 -12.31
CA LEU A 156 0.73 -8.51 -11.81
C LEU A 156 2.02 -9.26 -11.45
N GLY A 157 3.06 -9.14 -12.30
CA GLY A 157 4.36 -9.76 -12.07
C GLY A 157 5.09 -9.25 -10.82
N ALA A 158 4.81 -8.01 -10.37
CA ALA A 158 5.39 -7.45 -9.16
C ALA A 158 4.96 -8.20 -7.89
N PHE A 159 3.80 -8.87 -7.93
CA PHE A 159 3.22 -9.61 -6.80
C PHE A 159 3.25 -11.13 -7.01
N ASN A 160 4.12 -11.60 -7.91
CA ASN A 160 4.40 -13.00 -8.15
C ASN A 160 5.73 -13.41 -7.50
N VAL A 161 5.72 -14.50 -6.76
CA VAL A 161 6.94 -15.05 -6.14
C VAL A 161 7.09 -16.51 -6.55
N ASN A 162 8.20 -16.82 -7.21
CA ASN A 162 8.52 -18.17 -7.69
C ASN A 162 7.41 -18.82 -8.57
N GLY A 163 6.76 -18.02 -9.42
CA GLY A 163 5.71 -18.47 -10.32
C GLY A 163 4.32 -18.60 -9.69
N LYS A 164 4.15 -18.16 -8.44
CA LYS A 164 2.89 -18.17 -7.70
C LYS A 164 2.41 -16.76 -7.44
N GLN A 165 1.12 -16.52 -7.61
CA GLN A 165 0.49 -15.22 -7.37
C GLN A 165 0.01 -15.11 -5.93
N TYR A 166 0.55 -14.14 -5.18
CA TYR A 166 0.21 -13.90 -3.78
C TYR A 166 -0.49 -12.57 -3.52
N GLY A 167 -0.53 -11.69 -4.50
CA GLY A 167 -1.25 -10.42 -4.44
C GLY A 167 -1.77 -10.04 -5.82
N LEU A 168 -2.94 -9.40 -5.88
CA LEU A 168 -3.49 -8.83 -7.11
C LEU A 168 -3.26 -7.32 -7.08
N PRO A 169 -2.67 -6.74 -8.15
CA PRO A 169 -2.44 -5.30 -8.19
C PRO A 169 -3.77 -4.56 -8.24
N GLU A 170 -4.02 -3.72 -7.26
CA GLU A 170 -5.22 -2.89 -7.18
C GLU A 170 -5.06 -1.59 -7.94
N SER A 171 -3.90 -0.96 -7.77
CA SER A 171 -3.55 0.29 -8.42
C SER A 171 -2.08 0.37 -8.75
N PHE A 172 -1.73 1.29 -9.63
CA PHE A 172 -0.34 1.68 -9.86
C PHE A 172 -0.23 3.18 -10.10
N SER A 173 0.96 3.68 -9.83
CA SER A 173 1.23 5.10 -10.01
C SER A 173 2.73 5.34 -10.14
N ASN A 174 3.10 6.47 -10.71
CA ASN A 174 4.47 6.98 -10.67
C ASN A 174 4.50 8.38 -10.08
N VAL A 175 5.68 8.76 -9.62
CA VAL A 175 5.96 10.12 -9.20
C VAL A 175 6.16 11.00 -10.44
N VAL A 176 5.61 12.20 -10.38
CA VAL A 176 5.79 13.28 -11.36
C VAL A 176 6.31 14.53 -10.66
N LEU A 177 6.80 15.49 -11.41
CA LEU A 177 7.09 16.81 -10.87
C LEU A 177 5.84 17.68 -10.97
N ILE A 178 5.25 18.04 -9.82
CA ILE A 178 4.16 19.02 -9.78
C ILE A 178 4.78 20.40 -9.55
N TYR A 179 4.28 21.43 -10.24
CA TYR A 179 4.83 22.78 -10.13
C TYR A 179 3.77 23.86 -10.08
N ASN A 180 4.07 24.92 -9.30
CA ASN A 180 3.23 26.09 -9.12
C ASN A 180 3.51 27.09 -10.25
N LYS A 181 2.57 27.23 -11.20
CA LYS A 181 2.73 28.10 -12.40
C LYS A 181 2.87 29.57 -12.02
N ASP A 182 2.16 30.01 -10.98
CA ASP A 182 2.20 31.40 -10.54
C ASP A 182 3.59 31.80 -10.02
N LEU A 183 4.25 30.91 -9.27
CA LEU A 183 5.63 31.18 -8.80
C LEU A 183 6.65 31.08 -9.96
N PHE A 184 6.43 30.23 -10.93
CA PHE A 184 7.25 30.16 -12.13
C PHE A 184 7.16 31.46 -12.93
N ASP A 185 5.94 31.96 -13.17
CA ASP A 185 5.70 33.21 -13.88
C ASP A 185 6.31 34.40 -13.12
N GLN A 186 6.13 34.48 -11.81
CA GLN A 186 6.72 35.54 -10.96
C GLN A 186 8.25 35.51 -10.99
N ALA A 187 8.87 34.33 -11.03
CA ALA A 187 10.31 34.16 -11.10
C ALA A 187 10.88 34.31 -12.50
N GLY A 188 10.05 34.45 -13.55
CA GLY A 188 10.46 34.48 -14.94
C GLY A 188 11.14 33.19 -15.39
N VAL A 189 10.67 32.05 -14.89
CA VAL A 189 11.18 30.69 -15.20
C VAL A 189 10.24 30.06 -16.23
N THR A 190 10.80 29.43 -17.24
CA THR A 190 10.03 28.61 -18.18
C THR A 190 9.51 27.36 -17.51
N TYR A 191 8.31 26.93 -17.88
CA TYR A 191 7.74 25.71 -17.32
C TYR A 191 8.58 24.47 -17.65
N PRO A 192 8.56 23.44 -16.80
CA PRO A 192 9.25 22.19 -17.04
C PRO A 192 8.83 21.55 -18.37
N THR A 193 9.79 20.96 -19.05
CA THR A 193 9.59 20.17 -20.26
C THR A 193 10.14 18.75 -20.06
N ASP A 194 9.84 17.85 -20.98
CA ASP A 194 10.35 16.48 -20.92
C ASP A 194 11.88 16.38 -20.96
N ASP A 195 12.57 17.43 -21.44
CA ASP A 195 14.03 17.45 -21.51
C ASP A 195 14.71 18.01 -20.25
N TRP A 196 13.93 18.45 -19.27
CA TRP A 196 14.49 18.98 -18.02
C TRP A 196 15.38 17.99 -17.31
N THR A 197 16.46 18.53 -16.74
CA THR A 197 17.43 17.83 -15.92
C THR A 197 17.35 18.26 -14.45
N GLN A 198 18.08 17.58 -13.57
CA GLN A 198 18.22 18.01 -12.19
C GLN A 198 18.91 19.37 -12.02
N ASP A 199 19.74 19.77 -13.01
CA ASP A 199 20.34 21.12 -13.04
C ASP A 199 19.28 22.19 -13.39
N ASP A 200 18.34 21.89 -14.29
CA ASP A 200 17.24 22.80 -14.62
C ASP A 200 16.31 22.97 -13.40
N VAL A 201 16.02 21.89 -12.68
CA VAL A 201 15.28 21.95 -11.41
C VAL A 201 15.98 22.85 -10.40
N GLN A 202 17.30 22.70 -10.24
CA GLN A 202 18.09 23.51 -9.30
C GLN A 202 18.07 24.99 -9.70
N ASN A 203 18.27 25.30 -10.98
CA ASN A 203 18.26 26.68 -11.51
C ASN A 203 16.87 27.33 -11.34
N ALA A 204 15.80 26.61 -11.59
CA ALA A 204 14.43 27.08 -11.37
C ALA A 204 14.18 27.32 -9.88
N ALA A 205 14.58 26.37 -9.04
CA ALA A 205 14.42 26.46 -7.60
C ALA A 205 15.12 27.66 -6.99
N GLU A 206 16.32 27.99 -7.45
CA GLU A 206 17.08 29.19 -7.00
C GLU A 206 16.38 30.48 -7.37
N LYS A 207 15.84 30.61 -8.59
CA LYS A 207 15.08 31.77 -9.01
C LYS A 207 13.78 31.95 -8.23
N ILE A 208 13.07 30.86 -7.99
CA ILE A 208 11.84 30.89 -7.18
C ILE A 208 12.16 31.24 -5.73
N ARG A 209 13.24 30.68 -5.17
CA ARG A 209 13.71 31.01 -3.81
C ARG A 209 14.01 32.49 -3.64
N ALA A 210 14.45 33.17 -4.68
CA ALA A 210 14.76 34.59 -4.65
C ALA A 210 13.52 35.51 -4.61
N LEU A 211 12.30 34.97 -4.76
CA LEU A 211 11.05 35.74 -4.68
C LEU A 211 10.73 36.21 -3.24
N GLY A 212 11.18 35.48 -2.21
CA GLY A 212 10.90 35.86 -0.82
C GLY A 212 11.46 34.90 0.20
N ASP A 213 11.54 35.36 1.45
CA ASP A 213 12.14 34.58 2.54
C ASP A 213 11.34 33.35 2.92
N ASP A 214 10.03 33.37 2.68
CA ASP A 214 9.11 32.27 2.97
C ASP A 214 8.75 31.44 1.74
N ILE A 215 9.36 31.70 0.59
CA ILE A 215 9.15 30.98 -0.66
C ILE A 215 10.32 30.01 -0.89
N PHE A 216 10.02 28.76 -1.22
CA PHE A 216 11.01 27.74 -1.51
C PHE A 216 10.85 27.20 -2.94
N GLY A 217 11.95 26.84 -3.56
CA GLY A 217 11.95 26.40 -4.95
C GLY A 217 11.41 24.99 -5.11
N ILE A 218 11.78 24.11 -4.20
CA ILE A 218 11.39 22.70 -4.23
C ILE A 218 11.33 22.10 -2.84
N TRP A 219 10.49 21.09 -2.65
CA TRP A 219 10.62 20.15 -1.56
C TRP A 219 10.69 18.73 -2.10
N GLN A 220 11.87 18.16 -2.04
CA GLN A 220 12.16 16.76 -2.33
C GLN A 220 12.70 16.13 -1.05
N PRO A 221 11.91 15.28 -0.35
CA PRO A 221 12.31 14.79 0.98
C PRO A 221 13.60 13.97 0.91
N ILE A 222 14.43 14.05 1.97
CA ILE A 222 15.61 13.21 2.12
C ILE A 222 15.17 11.92 2.82
N THR A 223 14.47 11.07 2.08
CA THR A 223 13.99 9.75 2.51
C THR A 223 14.70 8.65 1.75
N TYR A 224 14.52 7.41 2.19
CA TYR A 224 15.05 6.25 1.48
C TYR A 224 14.56 6.18 0.03
N ASN A 225 13.25 6.35 -0.18
CA ASN A 225 12.65 6.28 -1.51
C ASN A 225 13.21 7.37 -2.43
N GLU A 226 13.22 8.62 -1.99
CA GLU A 226 13.76 9.72 -2.78
C GLU A 226 15.24 9.55 -3.10
N PHE A 227 16.05 9.15 -2.12
CA PHE A 227 17.47 8.85 -2.36
C PHE A 227 17.64 7.75 -3.40
N PHE A 228 16.92 6.65 -3.29
CA PHE A 228 16.99 5.53 -4.23
C PHE A 228 16.64 5.95 -5.67
N LYS A 229 15.59 6.75 -5.83
CA LYS A 229 15.18 7.30 -7.12
C LYS A 229 16.26 8.22 -7.71
N VAL A 230 16.76 9.17 -6.92
CA VAL A 230 17.79 10.11 -7.37
C VAL A 230 19.09 9.36 -7.70
N VAL A 231 19.46 8.32 -6.97
CA VAL A 231 20.56 7.41 -7.33
C VAL A 231 20.37 6.85 -8.74
N ALA A 232 19.17 6.34 -9.06
CA ALA A 232 18.89 5.84 -10.41
C ALA A 232 18.94 6.94 -11.46
N GLN A 233 18.48 8.16 -11.16
CA GLN A 233 18.57 9.31 -12.05
C GLN A 233 20.01 9.72 -12.39
N TYR A 234 20.94 9.51 -11.46
CA TYR A 234 22.39 9.72 -11.67
C TYR A 234 23.11 8.52 -12.30
N GLY A 235 22.40 7.45 -12.66
CA GLY A 235 22.96 6.22 -13.25
C GLY A 235 23.62 5.31 -12.23
N GLY A 236 23.41 5.55 -10.95
CA GLY A 236 23.91 4.72 -9.85
C GLY A 236 23.00 3.54 -9.52
N SER A 237 23.44 2.74 -8.56
CA SER A 237 22.71 1.59 -8.03
C SER A 237 23.10 1.37 -6.57
N LEU A 238 22.19 0.88 -5.74
CA LEU A 238 22.48 0.54 -4.34
C LEU A 238 23.15 -0.81 -4.19
N LEU A 239 22.96 -1.70 -5.15
CA LEU A 239 23.50 -3.06 -5.19
C LEU A 239 24.16 -3.29 -6.55
N ASN A 240 25.14 -4.21 -6.59
CA ASN A 240 25.68 -4.73 -7.85
C ASN A 240 24.62 -5.56 -8.60
N GLU A 241 24.90 -5.93 -9.85
CA GLU A 241 23.98 -6.71 -10.71
C GLU A 241 23.47 -8.00 -10.03
N ASP A 242 24.36 -8.71 -9.36
CA ASP A 242 24.04 -9.98 -8.66
C ASP A 242 23.31 -9.76 -7.33
N LYS A 243 23.10 -8.52 -6.91
CA LYS A 243 22.47 -8.12 -5.63
C LYS A 243 23.18 -8.69 -4.38
N THR A 244 24.49 -8.95 -4.49
CA THR A 244 25.30 -9.56 -3.43
C THR A 244 26.15 -8.57 -2.64
N GLN A 245 26.34 -7.34 -3.18
CA GLN A 245 27.19 -6.31 -2.58
C GLN A 245 26.55 -4.93 -2.69
N PHE A 246 26.71 -4.13 -1.65
CA PHE A 246 26.33 -2.72 -1.67
C PHE A 246 27.32 -1.89 -2.50
N THR A 247 26.78 -1.05 -3.37
CA THR A 247 27.52 -0.06 -4.17
C THR A 247 27.22 1.37 -3.73
N ILE A 248 26.68 1.54 -2.53
CA ILE A 248 26.11 2.80 -2.00
C ILE A 248 27.09 3.96 -1.99
N ASN A 249 28.39 3.70 -2.00
CA ASN A 249 29.47 4.70 -1.98
C ASN A 249 30.08 4.97 -3.37
N SER A 250 29.39 4.62 -4.46
CA SER A 250 29.83 5.01 -5.80
C SER A 250 29.78 6.53 -5.99
N GLU A 251 30.48 7.05 -7.02
CA GLU A 251 30.50 8.48 -7.32
C GLU A 251 29.11 9.00 -7.69
N GLU A 252 28.31 8.23 -8.42
CA GLU A 252 26.96 8.53 -8.82
C GLU A 252 26.04 8.67 -7.60
N ASN A 253 26.16 7.72 -6.66
CA ASN A 253 25.36 7.71 -5.43
C ASN A 253 25.74 8.87 -4.49
N ILE A 254 27.03 9.21 -4.43
CA ILE A 254 27.50 10.38 -3.67
C ILE A 254 26.94 11.67 -4.27
N LYS A 255 26.94 11.81 -5.61
CA LYS A 255 26.33 12.97 -6.28
C LYS A 255 24.83 13.07 -6.00
N ALA A 256 24.13 11.94 -6.08
CA ALA A 256 22.70 11.89 -5.76
C ALA A 256 22.41 12.37 -4.33
N ALA A 257 23.14 11.86 -3.34
CA ALA A 257 23.03 12.30 -1.95
C ALA A 257 23.39 13.78 -1.79
N GLN A 258 24.44 14.23 -2.44
CA GLN A 258 24.91 15.61 -2.38
C GLN A 258 23.84 16.59 -2.94
N THR A 259 23.20 16.23 -4.05
CA THR A 259 22.13 17.05 -4.63
C THR A 259 20.98 17.28 -3.63
N LEU A 260 20.52 16.22 -2.98
CA LEU A 260 19.44 16.33 -1.98
C LEU A 260 19.86 17.17 -0.77
N VAL A 261 21.06 16.95 -0.27
CA VAL A 261 21.59 17.65 0.92
C VAL A 261 21.87 19.13 0.63
N ASP A 262 22.47 19.43 -0.52
CA ASP A 262 22.85 20.82 -0.89
C ASP A 262 21.63 21.73 -1.10
N ARG A 263 20.50 21.19 -1.54
CA ARG A 263 19.22 21.93 -1.64
C ARG A 263 18.78 22.51 -0.29
N VAL A 264 19.05 21.81 0.81
CA VAL A 264 18.71 22.25 2.16
C VAL A 264 19.83 23.09 2.78
N LEU A 265 21.08 22.60 2.72
CA LEU A 265 22.19 23.13 3.52
C LEU A 265 23.02 24.19 2.82
N VAL A 266 23.08 24.20 1.48
CA VAL A 266 23.93 25.11 0.70
C VAL A 266 23.11 26.16 -0.04
N SER A 267 22.22 25.73 -0.93
CA SER A 267 21.41 26.66 -1.76
C SER A 267 20.15 27.15 -1.03
N ASN A 268 19.73 26.46 0.03
CA ASN A 268 18.52 26.77 0.80
C ASN A 268 17.26 26.95 -0.08
N VAL A 269 17.20 26.20 -1.20
CA VAL A 269 16.03 26.17 -2.08
C VAL A 269 14.94 25.26 -1.57
N GLN A 270 15.28 24.37 -0.63
CA GLN A 270 14.38 23.49 0.10
C GLN A 270 14.36 23.89 1.59
N PRO A 271 13.17 23.91 2.24
CA PRO A 271 13.07 24.29 3.64
C PRO A 271 13.73 23.26 4.55
N ASN A 272 14.45 23.73 5.56
CA ASN A 272 14.85 22.92 6.71
C ASN A 272 13.71 22.81 7.74
N SER A 273 13.87 21.96 8.76
CA SER A 273 12.83 21.70 9.77
C SER A 273 12.34 22.96 10.52
N VAL A 274 13.19 23.97 10.68
CA VAL A 274 12.79 25.25 11.31
C VAL A 274 11.94 26.08 10.35
N GLN A 275 12.32 26.13 9.07
CA GLN A 275 11.62 26.88 8.03
C GLN A 275 10.28 26.25 7.64
N GLN A 276 10.13 24.94 7.84
CA GLN A 276 8.86 24.22 7.68
C GLN A 276 7.80 24.73 8.68
N GLY A 277 8.20 25.11 9.88
CA GLY A 277 7.28 25.63 10.90
C GLY A 277 6.20 24.63 11.34
N GLY A 278 6.47 23.33 11.20
CA GLY A 278 5.53 22.23 11.48
C GLY A 278 4.59 21.87 10.33
N MET A 279 4.71 22.53 9.16
CA MET A 279 3.96 22.19 7.96
C MET A 279 4.60 21.00 7.23
N GLY A 280 3.78 20.17 6.61
CA GLY A 280 4.22 19.18 5.63
C GLY A 280 4.51 19.80 4.26
N ASP A 281 5.04 19.00 3.36
CA ASP A 281 5.33 19.40 1.98
C ASP A 281 4.06 19.80 1.23
N TRP A 282 2.99 19.05 1.38
CA TRP A 282 1.68 19.36 0.77
C TRP A 282 1.09 20.66 1.29
N ASP A 283 1.13 20.88 2.62
CA ASP A 283 0.65 22.13 3.23
C ASP A 283 1.42 23.34 2.70
N MET A 284 2.76 23.20 2.56
CA MET A 284 3.58 24.26 1.98
C MET A 284 3.27 24.50 0.50
N PHE A 285 2.99 23.45 -0.27
CA PHE A 285 2.60 23.60 -1.67
C PHE A 285 1.23 24.28 -1.77
N MET A 286 0.21 23.76 -1.08
CA MET A 286 -1.15 24.34 -1.08
C MET A 286 -1.20 25.78 -0.56
N SER A 287 -0.30 26.14 0.35
CA SER A 287 -0.19 27.56 0.80
C SER A 287 0.52 28.49 -0.19
N GLY A 288 0.91 28.02 -1.37
CA GLY A 288 1.61 28.82 -2.38
C GLY A 288 3.05 29.17 -2.05
N ARG A 289 3.66 28.51 -1.07
CA ARG A 289 5.04 28.76 -0.60
C ARG A 289 6.09 27.86 -1.27
N LEU A 290 5.67 26.91 -2.08
CA LEU A 290 6.53 25.93 -2.72
C LEU A 290 6.37 25.96 -4.24
N GLY A 291 7.49 26.06 -4.97
CA GLY A 291 7.51 26.09 -6.43
C GLY A 291 7.33 24.74 -7.08
N MET A 292 7.94 23.72 -6.51
CA MET A 292 7.95 22.35 -7.06
C MET A 292 7.86 21.30 -5.95
N ILE A 293 7.17 20.20 -6.27
CA ILE A 293 7.08 19.02 -5.39
C ILE A 293 7.03 17.73 -6.24
N PRO A 294 7.98 16.80 -6.08
CA PRO A 294 7.85 15.46 -6.64
C PRO A 294 6.86 14.65 -5.80
N THR A 295 5.73 14.30 -6.38
CA THR A 295 4.72 13.44 -5.75
C THR A 295 3.88 12.76 -6.85
N GLY A 296 2.90 11.95 -6.50
CA GLY A 296 2.12 11.19 -7.45
C GLY A 296 0.66 11.60 -7.53
N ILE A 297 -0.09 10.82 -8.30
CA ILE A 297 -1.52 11.02 -8.59
C ILE A 297 -2.37 11.16 -7.32
N TRP A 298 -1.99 10.51 -6.23
CA TRP A 298 -2.68 10.58 -4.94
C TRP A 298 -2.77 11.98 -4.35
N ALA A 299 -1.98 12.95 -4.85
CA ALA A 299 -2.03 14.36 -4.43
C ALA A 299 -2.99 15.21 -5.28
N PHE A 300 -3.37 14.74 -6.48
CA PHE A 300 -4.05 15.57 -7.48
C PHE A 300 -5.40 16.09 -7.01
N GLN A 301 -6.24 15.24 -6.42
CA GLN A 301 -7.54 15.68 -5.89
C GLN A 301 -7.35 16.74 -4.81
N THR A 302 -6.48 16.47 -3.82
CA THR A 302 -6.22 17.41 -2.73
C THR A 302 -5.71 18.75 -3.24
N PHE A 303 -4.81 18.75 -4.22
CA PHE A 303 -4.28 20.00 -4.79
C PHE A 303 -5.31 20.73 -5.65
N THR A 304 -6.15 19.99 -6.37
CA THR A 304 -7.25 20.59 -7.15
C THR A 304 -8.27 21.29 -6.26
N GLU A 305 -8.57 20.72 -5.10
CA GLU A 305 -9.55 21.26 -4.15
C GLU A 305 -9.02 22.40 -3.28
N ASN A 306 -7.70 22.42 -3.00
CA ASN A 306 -7.13 23.29 -1.98
C ASN A 306 -6.10 24.30 -2.46
N CYS A 307 -5.63 24.24 -3.71
CA CYS A 307 -4.73 25.26 -4.25
C CYS A 307 -5.51 26.43 -4.87
N ASP A 308 -5.24 27.64 -4.41
CA ASP A 308 -5.82 28.88 -4.96
C ASP A 308 -5.01 29.45 -6.16
N PHE A 309 -4.07 28.69 -6.71
CA PHE A 309 -3.18 29.06 -7.82
C PHE A 309 -3.17 27.99 -8.90
N ALA A 310 -2.72 28.35 -10.11
CA ALA A 310 -2.56 27.39 -11.19
C ALA A 310 -1.34 26.50 -10.98
N TRP A 311 -1.53 25.21 -11.09
CA TRP A 311 -0.47 24.21 -11.05
C TRP A 311 -0.56 23.25 -12.25
N ASP A 312 0.50 22.52 -12.51
CA ASP A 312 0.57 21.56 -13.61
C ASP A 312 1.60 20.48 -13.29
N ILE A 313 1.69 19.46 -14.12
CA ILE A 313 2.61 18.33 -13.97
C ILE A 313 3.63 18.27 -15.10
N ALA A 314 4.77 17.69 -14.80
CA ALA A 314 5.79 17.36 -15.80
C ALA A 314 6.40 15.99 -15.50
N VAL A 315 6.98 15.37 -16.51
CA VAL A 315 7.81 14.17 -16.31
C VAL A 315 8.93 14.51 -15.34
N GLU A 316 9.17 13.64 -14.38
CA GLU A 316 10.19 13.89 -13.37
C GLU A 316 11.58 14.00 -14.00
N PRO A 317 12.29 15.11 -13.77
CA PRO A 317 13.61 15.35 -14.37
C PRO A 317 14.66 14.36 -13.86
N GLY A 318 15.49 13.88 -14.78
CA GLY A 318 16.64 13.04 -14.45
C GLY A 318 17.97 13.82 -14.49
N SER A 319 19.08 13.10 -14.42
CA SER A 319 20.43 13.62 -14.62
C SER A 319 21.11 12.87 -15.77
N THR A 320 21.73 11.73 -15.50
CA THR A 320 22.31 10.86 -16.53
C THR A 320 21.24 10.12 -17.32
N GLN A 321 20.12 9.80 -16.64
CA GLN A 321 18.93 9.17 -17.21
C GLN A 321 17.70 9.61 -16.45
N LYS A 322 16.53 9.38 -17.03
CA LYS A 322 15.27 9.55 -16.33
C LYS A 322 14.97 8.30 -15.51
N ALA A 323 14.51 8.51 -14.29
CA ALA A 323 13.97 7.47 -13.43
C ALA A 323 12.93 8.08 -12.50
N THR A 324 11.89 7.32 -12.22
CA THR A 324 10.87 7.67 -11.25
C THR A 324 10.49 6.43 -10.45
N HIS A 325 9.78 6.60 -9.35
CA HIS A 325 9.20 5.49 -8.62
C HIS A 325 7.98 4.94 -9.34
N PHE A 326 7.91 3.64 -9.39
CA PHE A 326 6.69 2.90 -9.65
C PHE A 326 6.14 2.43 -8.29
N PHE A 327 4.97 2.94 -7.93
CA PHE A 327 4.24 2.48 -6.76
C PHE A 327 3.06 1.63 -7.22
N SER A 328 2.83 0.54 -6.53
CA SER A 328 1.68 -0.30 -6.73
C SER A 328 1.23 -0.85 -5.39
N ASN A 329 -0.07 -0.83 -5.17
CA ASN A 329 -0.71 -1.50 -4.07
C ASN A 329 -1.31 -2.80 -4.58
N CYS A 330 -1.34 -3.80 -3.74
CA CYS A 330 -1.99 -5.07 -4.03
C CYS A 330 -2.93 -5.45 -2.89
N VAL A 331 -3.92 -6.24 -3.24
CA VAL A 331 -4.76 -6.92 -2.26
C VAL A 331 -4.29 -8.36 -2.13
N VAL A 332 -4.24 -8.85 -0.89
CA VAL A 332 -3.69 -10.17 -0.53
C VAL A 332 -4.67 -10.96 0.31
N MET A 333 -4.52 -12.27 0.31
CA MET A 333 -5.36 -13.19 1.08
C MET A 333 -4.58 -13.72 2.29
N ASN A 334 -5.24 -13.71 3.45
CA ASN A 334 -4.76 -14.35 4.66
C ASN A 334 -4.73 -15.87 4.50
N PRO A 335 -3.62 -16.57 4.75
CA PRO A 335 -3.59 -18.03 4.64
C PRO A 335 -4.45 -18.77 5.67
N GLU A 336 -4.91 -18.07 6.70
CA GLU A 336 -5.77 -18.62 7.76
C GLU A 336 -7.26 -18.32 7.55
N THR A 337 -7.65 -17.71 6.41
CA THR A 337 -9.08 -17.48 6.12
C THR A 337 -9.85 -18.79 5.98
N GLU A 338 -11.06 -18.83 6.50
CA GLU A 338 -11.98 -19.96 6.34
C GLU A 338 -12.75 -19.89 5.00
N HIS A 339 -12.61 -18.78 4.25
CA HIS A 339 -13.39 -18.45 3.04
C HIS A 339 -12.50 -18.13 1.83
N PRO A 340 -11.52 -18.99 1.46
CA PRO A 340 -10.55 -18.63 0.42
C PRO A 340 -11.14 -18.46 -0.98
N GLU A 341 -12.25 -19.13 -1.30
CA GLU A 341 -12.92 -19.01 -2.60
C GLU A 341 -13.62 -17.67 -2.72
N GLU A 342 -14.40 -17.27 -1.72
CA GLU A 342 -15.11 -15.99 -1.67
C GLU A 342 -14.16 -14.80 -1.59
N VAL A 343 -13.06 -14.93 -0.84
CA VAL A 343 -12.00 -13.94 -0.82
C VAL A 343 -11.39 -13.77 -2.21
N ALA A 344 -11.06 -14.86 -2.89
CA ALA A 344 -10.48 -14.78 -4.24
C ALA A 344 -11.44 -14.13 -5.25
N GLU A 345 -12.76 -14.39 -5.15
CA GLU A 345 -13.79 -13.73 -5.97
C GLU A 345 -13.82 -12.22 -5.71
N TRP A 346 -13.85 -11.79 -4.45
CA TRP A 346 -13.81 -10.38 -4.09
C TRP A 346 -12.55 -9.69 -4.62
N LEU A 347 -11.38 -10.26 -4.35
CA LEU A 347 -10.10 -9.67 -4.76
C LEU A 347 -9.98 -9.55 -6.29
N ALA A 348 -10.43 -10.57 -7.02
CA ALA A 348 -10.43 -10.54 -8.48
C ALA A 348 -11.42 -9.50 -9.01
N TRP A 349 -12.63 -9.42 -8.47
CA TRP A 349 -13.60 -8.42 -8.88
C TRP A 349 -13.10 -7.00 -8.57
N LEU A 350 -12.57 -6.75 -7.37
CA LEU A 350 -12.05 -5.46 -6.94
C LEU A 350 -10.95 -4.93 -7.89
N THR A 351 -10.08 -5.82 -8.37
CA THR A 351 -8.88 -5.42 -9.11
C THR A 351 -9.02 -5.51 -10.63
N SER A 352 -9.91 -6.38 -11.16
CA SER A 352 -9.97 -6.66 -12.59
C SER A 352 -11.33 -6.41 -13.25
N SER A 353 -12.41 -6.14 -12.48
CA SER A 353 -13.70 -5.87 -13.08
C SER A 353 -13.76 -4.47 -13.68
N THR A 354 -14.45 -4.34 -14.81
CA THR A 354 -14.69 -3.04 -15.45
C THR A 354 -15.53 -2.14 -14.53
N GLU A 355 -16.49 -2.70 -13.81
CA GLU A 355 -17.38 -1.95 -12.92
C GLU A 355 -16.61 -1.32 -11.75
N SER A 356 -15.71 -2.10 -11.11
CA SER A 356 -14.80 -1.59 -10.08
C SER A 356 -13.92 -0.45 -10.62
N ALA A 357 -13.34 -0.65 -11.81
CA ALA A 357 -12.50 0.35 -12.45
C ALA A 357 -13.28 1.65 -12.78
N ASP A 358 -14.49 1.53 -13.32
CA ASP A 358 -15.32 2.68 -13.66
C ASP A 358 -15.70 3.51 -12.41
N ILE A 359 -16.06 2.84 -11.30
CA ILE A 359 -16.35 3.51 -10.03
C ILE A 359 -15.12 4.26 -9.52
N ARG A 360 -13.95 3.64 -9.57
CA ARG A 360 -12.67 4.20 -9.13
C ARG A 360 -12.25 5.42 -9.96
N LEU A 361 -12.34 5.30 -11.28
CA LEU A 361 -11.98 6.39 -12.22
C LEU A 361 -12.96 7.56 -12.13
N ALA A 362 -14.26 7.30 -12.00
CA ALA A 362 -15.28 8.35 -11.85
C ALA A 362 -15.10 9.18 -10.57
N ALA A 363 -14.48 8.61 -9.55
CA ALA A 363 -14.14 9.33 -8.33
C ALA A 363 -12.79 10.07 -8.41
N GLY A 364 -12.02 9.88 -9.49
CA GLY A 364 -10.66 10.44 -9.59
C GLY A 364 -9.69 9.86 -8.57
N TRP A 365 -9.95 8.64 -8.08
CA TRP A 365 -9.20 8.06 -6.98
C TRP A 365 -7.76 7.75 -7.39
N ASP A 366 -7.51 6.63 -8.09
CA ASP A 366 -6.21 6.24 -8.62
C ASP A 366 -6.38 5.38 -9.90
N LEU A 367 -5.27 5.01 -10.52
CA LEU A 367 -5.32 4.24 -11.76
C LEU A 367 -5.42 2.74 -11.46
N PRO A 368 -6.50 2.06 -11.90
CA PRO A 368 -6.59 0.61 -11.79
C PRO A 368 -5.51 -0.07 -12.65
N ALA A 369 -4.99 -1.19 -12.18
CA ALA A 369 -3.91 -1.92 -12.85
C ALA A 369 -4.40 -2.76 -14.04
N LEU A 370 -5.24 -2.18 -14.92
CA LEU A 370 -5.79 -2.85 -16.09
C LEU A 370 -4.82 -2.85 -17.28
N LYS A 371 -4.95 -3.88 -18.12
CA LYS A 371 -4.19 -4.02 -19.36
C LYS A 371 -4.71 -3.11 -20.47
N ASP A 372 -6.02 -2.90 -20.55
CA ASP A 372 -6.66 -2.06 -21.54
C ASP A 372 -6.62 -0.60 -21.13
N LEU A 373 -5.71 0.16 -21.73
CA LEU A 373 -5.57 1.59 -21.49
C LEU A 373 -6.77 2.42 -21.98
N ASN A 374 -7.63 1.87 -22.85
CA ASN A 374 -8.85 2.58 -23.24
C ASN A 374 -9.85 2.68 -22.09
N ALA A 375 -9.81 1.76 -21.13
CA ALA A 375 -10.56 1.87 -19.90
C ALA A 375 -10.16 3.09 -19.05
N LEU A 376 -8.98 3.67 -19.31
CA LEU A 376 -8.46 4.84 -18.61
C LEU A 376 -8.75 6.16 -19.36
N SER A 377 -9.46 6.13 -20.50
CA SER A 377 -9.68 7.33 -21.33
C SER A 377 -10.44 8.43 -20.61
N SER A 378 -11.38 8.08 -19.74
CA SER A 378 -12.13 9.05 -18.92
C SER A 378 -11.26 9.78 -17.89
N TYR A 379 -10.11 9.24 -17.55
CA TYR A 379 -9.15 9.87 -16.64
C TYR A 379 -8.26 10.89 -17.37
N LEU A 380 -8.14 10.77 -18.70
CA LEU A 380 -7.27 11.63 -19.53
C LEU A 380 -8.02 12.84 -20.10
N GLU A 381 -9.35 12.91 -19.95
CA GLU A 381 -10.22 14.02 -20.37
C GLU A 381 -10.45 15.05 -19.25
#